data_b02b79d7755e927ea6d5df61dcab9527
#
_entry.id   b02b79d7755e927ea6d5df61dcab9527
#
_cell.length_a   1.000
_cell.length_b   1.000
_cell.length_c   1.000
_cell.angle_alpha   90.00
_cell.angle_beta   90.00
_cell.angle_gamma   90.00
#
_symmetry.space_group_name_H-M   'P 1'
#
loop_
_entity.id
_entity.type
_entity.pdbx_description
1 polymer ?
#
loop_
_entity_poly.entity_id
_entity_poly.type
_entity_poly.pdbx_seq_one_letter_code
_entity_poly.pdbx_strand_id
1 'polypeptide(L)'
;MAFLGETFSTDSLPVSDRSYDLIPDGWYNATITKAELNNTKSGSGQKIDMRYDITGPTQQGRVVFGTVNVRNQSERAEAIGRQQLGEIMRAVGLAKIQDTDELVGGSICIRVKIRQPTEQDKINGYGDARNEIGGFKSASGALPQATSTSAPEPTAQPGGVKPPWAK
;
A
#
# COMPACT_ATOMS: atom_id res chain seq x y z
N MET A 1 36.98 -4.79 -20.92
CA MET A 1 36.45 -3.46 -21.30
C MET A 1 35.48 -3.67 -22.45
N ALA A 2 34.24 -3.19 -22.29
CA ALA A 2 33.23 -3.26 -23.35
C ALA A 2 33.21 -1.92 -24.10
N PHE A 3 33.47 -1.94 -25.38
CA PHE A 3 33.44 -0.76 -26.24
C PHE A 3 31.95 -0.52 -26.66
N LEU A 4 31.47 0.69 -26.42
CA LEU A 4 30.03 1.03 -26.64
C LEU A 4 29.71 1.31 -28.14
N GLY A 5 30.73 1.28 -29.03
CA GLY A 5 30.52 1.49 -30.46
C GLY A 5 30.28 2.94 -30.89
N GLU A 6 29.86 3.80 -29.99
CA GLU A 6 29.60 5.21 -30.20
C GLU A 6 29.89 6.04 -28.94
N THR A 7 30.06 7.31 -29.09
CA THR A 7 30.31 8.24 -27.97
C THR A 7 28.98 8.82 -27.51
N PHE A 8 28.63 8.56 -26.26
CA PHE A 8 27.47 9.17 -25.60
C PHE A 8 27.90 10.44 -24.88
N SER A 9 27.24 11.53 -25.14
CA SER A 9 27.38 12.78 -24.41
C SER A 9 26.21 12.96 -23.47
N THR A 10 26.46 13.49 -22.30
CA THR A 10 25.39 13.83 -21.34
C THR A 10 24.36 14.79 -21.91
N ASP A 11 24.76 15.64 -22.85
CA ASP A 11 23.87 16.60 -23.53
C ASP A 11 22.96 15.94 -24.57
N SER A 12 23.35 14.79 -25.09
CA SER A 12 22.59 14.06 -26.11
C SER A 12 21.69 12.97 -25.55
N LEU A 13 21.89 12.62 -24.29
CA LEU A 13 21.04 11.63 -23.62
C LEU A 13 19.79 12.28 -23.03
N PRO A 14 18.62 11.65 -23.19
CA PRO A 14 17.41 12.18 -22.61
C PRO A 14 17.54 12.24 -21.09
N VAL A 15 17.28 13.41 -20.54
CA VAL A 15 17.16 13.59 -19.09
C VAL A 15 15.82 13.01 -18.65
N SER A 16 15.83 12.18 -17.64
CA SER A 16 14.59 11.71 -17.04
C SER A 16 13.90 12.88 -16.35
N ASP A 17 12.77 13.33 -16.88
CA ASP A 17 11.86 14.31 -16.26
C ASP A 17 11.12 13.74 -15.05
N ARG A 18 11.65 12.71 -14.42
CA ARG A 18 11.09 12.22 -13.16
C ARG A 18 11.32 13.28 -12.10
N SER A 19 10.31 14.10 -11.92
CA SER A 19 10.23 14.97 -10.76
C SER A 19 10.32 14.10 -9.50
N TYR A 20 11.40 14.26 -8.78
CA TYR A 20 11.55 13.65 -7.44
C TYR A 20 10.85 14.46 -6.37
N ASP A 21 9.92 15.33 -6.80
CA ASP A 21 9.12 16.11 -5.88
C ASP A 21 8.36 15.20 -4.92
N LEU A 22 8.24 15.67 -3.69
CA LEU A 22 7.48 14.95 -2.68
C LEU A 22 6.01 14.84 -3.12
N ILE A 23 5.44 13.68 -2.87
CA ILE A 23 4.01 13.48 -3.07
C ILE A 23 3.29 14.24 -1.96
N PRO A 24 2.31 15.10 -2.27
CA PRO A 24 1.55 15.83 -1.28
C PRO A 24 0.86 14.91 -0.27
N ASP A 25 0.68 15.38 0.95
CA ASP A 25 -0.09 14.67 1.97
C ASP A 25 -1.51 14.36 1.47
N GLY A 26 -1.92 13.11 1.60
CA GLY A 26 -3.25 12.71 1.17
C GLY A 26 -3.43 11.21 1.11
N TRP A 27 -4.64 10.80 0.72
CA TRP A 27 -5.00 9.41 0.47
C TRP A 27 -4.91 9.11 -1.02
N TYR A 28 -4.21 8.06 -1.36
CA TYR A 28 -3.99 7.62 -2.75
C TYR A 28 -4.28 6.13 -2.88
N ASN A 29 -4.95 5.77 -3.95
CA ASN A 29 -5.05 4.38 -4.34
C ASN A 29 -3.71 3.91 -4.89
N ALA A 30 -3.31 2.73 -4.50
CA ALA A 30 -2.05 2.13 -4.90
C ALA A 30 -2.18 0.62 -5.04
N THR A 31 -1.25 0.03 -5.76
CA THR A 31 -1.10 -1.42 -5.86
C THR A 31 0.22 -1.82 -5.22
N ILE A 32 0.20 -2.87 -4.43
CA ILE A 32 1.42 -3.46 -3.88
C ILE A 32 2.11 -4.23 -5.01
N THR A 33 3.27 -3.76 -5.45
CA THR A 33 4.01 -4.37 -6.55
C THR A 33 5.19 -5.20 -6.08
N LYS A 34 5.59 -5.02 -4.82
CA LYS A 34 6.65 -5.79 -4.19
C LYS A 34 6.44 -5.88 -2.69
N ALA A 35 6.72 -7.04 -2.13
CA ALA A 35 6.75 -7.28 -0.69
C ALA A 35 7.84 -8.29 -0.37
N GLU A 36 8.85 -7.89 0.38
CA GLU A 36 10.01 -8.72 0.70
C GLU A 36 10.25 -8.76 2.20
N LEU A 37 10.43 -9.96 2.73
CA LEU A 37 10.84 -10.14 4.12
C LEU A 37 12.35 -10.02 4.23
N ASN A 38 12.80 -9.02 4.96
CA ASN A 38 14.21 -8.75 5.19
C ASN A 38 14.53 -8.71 6.70
N ASN A 39 15.78 -8.97 7.03
CA ASN A 39 16.25 -8.77 8.39
C ASN A 39 16.46 -7.26 8.66
N THR A 40 16.25 -6.85 9.91
CA THR A 40 16.60 -5.49 10.34
C THR A 40 18.12 -5.28 10.32
N LYS A 41 18.56 -4.03 10.28
CA LYS A 41 19.99 -3.69 10.30
C LYS A 41 20.75 -4.28 11.50
N SER A 42 20.06 -4.45 12.62
CA SER A 42 20.61 -5.09 13.82
C SER A 42 20.73 -6.63 13.71
N GLY A 43 20.14 -7.22 12.68
CA GLY A 43 20.13 -8.68 12.47
C GLY A 43 19.19 -9.46 13.40
N SER A 44 18.59 -8.82 14.38
CA SER A 44 17.79 -9.46 15.44
C SER A 44 16.27 -9.35 15.21
N GLY A 45 15.85 -8.67 14.17
CA GLY A 45 14.45 -8.50 13.83
C GLY A 45 14.17 -8.79 12.36
N GLN A 46 12.90 -8.82 12.01
CA GLN A 46 12.42 -9.00 10.64
C GLN A 46 11.43 -7.89 10.28
N LYS A 47 11.54 -7.42 9.06
CA LYS A 47 10.67 -6.41 8.49
C LYS A 47 10.22 -6.82 7.09
N ILE A 48 9.06 -6.34 6.69
CA ILE A 48 8.60 -6.46 5.31
C ILE A 48 8.82 -5.09 4.65
N ASP A 49 9.64 -5.07 3.63
CA ASP A 49 9.81 -3.90 2.77
C ASP A 49 8.85 -4.02 1.60
N MET A 50 7.99 -3.04 1.45
CA MET A 50 6.93 -3.02 0.43
C MET A 50 7.07 -1.82 -0.49
N ARG A 51 6.72 -2.05 -1.76
CA ARG A 51 6.62 -1.02 -2.78
C ARG A 51 5.17 -0.85 -3.18
N TYR A 52 4.72 0.39 -3.16
CA TYR A 52 3.38 0.79 -3.57
C TYR A 52 3.47 1.67 -4.80
N ASP A 53 2.82 1.25 -5.87
CA ASP A 53 2.70 2.05 -7.09
C ASP A 53 1.34 2.75 -7.07
N ILE A 54 1.35 4.07 -7.06
CA ILE A 54 0.12 4.88 -6.97
C ILE A 54 -0.65 4.76 -8.29
N THR A 55 -1.93 4.40 -8.17
CA THR A 55 -2.84 4.26 -9.32
C THR A 55 -3.78 5.43 -9.48
N GLY A 56 -3.89 6.30 -8.50
CA GLY A 56 -4.66 7.51 -8.62
C GLY A 56 -5.47 7.87 -7.38
N PRO A 57 -6.35 8.85 -7.46
CA PRO A 57 -6.78 9.63 -8.63
C PRO A 57 -5.73 10.62 -9.16
N THR A 58 -4.76 11.00 -8.32
CA THR A 58 -3.62 11.85 -8.67
C THR A 58 -2.31 11.13 -8.40
N GLN A 59 -1.19 11.67 -8.87
CA GLN A 59 0.15 11.11 -8.69
C GLN A 59 0.32 9.69 -9.27
N GLN A 60 -0.45 9.32 -10.29
CA GLN A 60 -0.34 8.02 -10.96
C GLN A 60 1.09 7.75 -11.43
N GLY A 61 1.54 6.49 -11.26
CA GLY A 61 2.88 6.07 -11.64
C GLY A 61 3.98 6.45 -10.64
N ARG A 62 3.65 7.19 -9.59
CA ARG A 62 4.59 7.47 -8.50
C ARG A 62 4.71 6.25 -7.58
N VAL A 63 5.86 6.09 -6.99
CA VAL A 63 6.19 4.97 -6.11
C VAL A 63 6.41 5.46 -4.71
N VAL A 64 5.85 4.76 -3.73
CA VAL A 64 6.11 4.97 -2.31
C VAL A 64 6.62 3.67 -1.71
N PHE A 65 7.63 3.76 -0.88
CA PHE A 65 8.15 2.63 -0.12
C PHE A 65 7.64 2.67 1.31
N GLY A 66 7.27 1.52 1.82
CA GLY A 66 6.87 1.34 3.21
C GLY A 66 7.57 0.15 3.82
N THR A 67 7.78 0.21 5.12
CA THR A 67 8.39 -0.86 5.89
C THR A 67 7.52 -1.19 7.08
N VAL A 68 7.26 -2.47 7.30
CA VAL A 68 6.47 -2.97 8.43
C VAL A 68 7.32 -3.94 9.25
N ASN A 69 7.50 -3.67 10.53
CA ASN A 69 8.24 -4.54 11.44
C ASN A 69 7.37 -5.73 11.84
N VAL A 70 7.80 -6.94 11.53
CA VAL A 70 7.11 -8.19 11.91
C VAL A 70 7.67 -8.75 13.20
N ARG A 71 8.98 -8.64 13.36
CA ARG A 71 9.71 -8.98 14.60
C ARG A 71 10.70 -7.87 14.92
N ASN A 72 10.76 -7.47 16.17
CA ASN A 72 11.67 -6.44 16.62
C ASN A 72 12.03 -6.66 18.09
N GLN A 73 13.23 -6.27 18.50
CA GLN A 73 13.63 -6.27 19.92
C GLN A 73 12.77 -5.34 20.76
N SER A 74 12.27 -4.26 20.17
CA SER A 74 11.29 -3.40 20.80
C SER A 74 9.89 -3.99 20.60
N GLU A 75 9.28 -4.48 21.67
CA GLU A 75 7.91 -5.00 21.67
C GLU A 75 6.91 -3.98 21.11
N ARG A 76 7.13 -2.69 21.41
CA ARG A 76 6.31 -1.60 20.89
C ARG A 76 6.42 -1.48 19.38
N ALA A 77 7.61 -1.55 18.81
CA ALA A 77 7.83 -1.49 17.38
C ALA A 77 7.24 -2.70 16.66
N GLU A 78 7.34 -3.88 17.28
CA GLU A 78 6.72 -5.10 16.78
C GLU A 78 5.19 -5.03 16.80
N ALA A 79 4.60 -4.56 17.90
CA ALA A 79 3.16 -4.41 18.04
C ALA A 79 2.58 -3.43 17.00
N ILE A 80 3.24 -2.30 16.79
CA ILE A 80 2.85 -1.32 15.76
C ILE A 80 2.95 -1.95 14.36
N GLY A 81 4.03 -2.65 14.07
CA GLY A 81 4.23 -3.30 12.78
C GLY A 81 3.20 -4.39 12.51
N ARG A 82 2.89 -5.22 13.50
CA ARG A 82 1.83 -6.24 13.37
C ARG A 82 0.45 -5.63 13.18
N GLN A 83 0.17 -4.51 13.84
CA GLN A 83 -1.07 -3.76 13.63
C GLN A 83 -1.15 -3.26 12.18
N GLN A 84 -0.10 -2.63 11.68
CA GLN A 84 -0.01 -2.14 10.30
C GLN A 84 -0.19 -3.28 9.29
N LEU A 85 0.46 -4.42 9.51
CA LEU A 85 0.28 -5.60 8.66
C LEU A 85 -1.18 -6.06 8.65
N GLY A 86 -1.84 -6.09 9.81
CA GLY A 86 -3.25 -6.42 9.90
C GLY A 86 -4.15 -5.43 9.16
N GLU A 87 -3.83 -4.14 9.17
CA GLU A 87 -4.54 -3.11 8.41
C GLU A 87 -4.37 -3.32 6.89
N ILE A 88 -3.15 -3.63 6.45
CA ILE A 88 -2.86 -3.94 5.05
C ILE A 88 -3.61 -5.17 4.59
N MET A 89 -3.56 -6.25 5.36
CA MET A 89 -4.27 -7.50 5.05
C MET A 89 -5.78 -7.28 4.91
N ARG A 90 -6.39 -6.54 5.83
CA ARG A 90 -7.83 -6.20 5.76
C ARG A 90 -8.14 -5.33 4.56
N ALA A 91 -7.26 -4.36 4.25
CA ALA A 91 -7.43 -3.47 3.12
C ALA A 91 -7.38 -4.21 1.77
N VAL A 92 -6.51 -5.21 1.67
CA VAL A 92 -6.36 -6.08 0.49
C VAL A 92 -7.42 -7.20 0.45
N GLY A 93 -8.07 -7.48 1.58
CA GLY A 93 -9.11 -8.52 1.69
C GLY A 93 -8.56 -9.91 2.04
N LEU A 94 -7.39 -9.99 2.65
CA LEU A 94 -6.77 -11.24 3.08
C LEU A 94 -7.05 -11.51 4.57
N ALA A 95 -7.55 -12.69 4.88
CA ALA A 95 -7.78 -13.11 6.26
C ALA A 95 -6.52 -13.71 6.92
N LYS A 96 -5.66 -14.32 6.14
CA LYS A 96 -4.37 -14.90 6.56
C LYS A 96 -3.37 -14.77 5.42
N ILE A 97 -2.10 -14.74 5.77
CA ILE A 97 -0.99 -14.83 4.82
C ILE A 97 0.06 -15.78 5.39
N GLN A 98 0.71 -16.53 4.54
CA GLN A 98 1.86 -17.35 4.84
C GLN A 98 3.11 -16.83 4.15
N ASP A 99 2.92 -16.18 3.02
CA ASP A 99 3.98 -15.62 2.20
C ASP A 99 3.71 -14.14 1.89
N THR A 100 4.78 -13.36 1.80
CA THR A 100 4.69 -11.93 1.42
C THR A 100 4.21 -11.74 -0.01
N ASP A 101 4.42 -12.72 -0.88
CA ASP A 101 3.95 -12.68 -2.27
C ASP A 101 2.42 -12.63 -2.38
N GLU A 102 1.70 -13.10 -1.37
CA GLU A 102 0.24 -13.01 -1.31
C GLU A 102 -0.27 -11.55 -1.21
N LEU A 103 0.58 -10.64 -0.76
CA LEU A 103 0.28 -9.21 -0.71
C LEU A 103 0.47 -8.53 -2.07
N VAL A 104 1.32 -9.09 -2.93
CA VAL A 104 1.64 -8.51 -4.24
C VAL A 104 0.43 -8.57 -5.16
N GLY A 105 0.16 -7.46 -5.85
CA GLY A 105 -1.02 -7.32 -6.70
C GLY A 105 -2.27 -6.83 -5.96
N GLY A 106 -2.21 -6.72 -4.64
CA GLY A 106 -3.32 -6.19 -3.83
C GLY A 106 -3.52 -4.68 -4.05
N SER A 107 -4.77 -4.29 -4.24
CA SER A 107 -5.16 -2.87 -4.31
C SER A 107 -5.47 -2.34 -2.92
N ILE A 108 -4.86 -1.23 -2.58
CA ILE A 108 -4.97 -0.62 -1.26
C ILE A 108 -5.00 0.90 -1.38
N CYS A 109 -5.64 1.56 -0.43
CA CYS A 109 -5.54 3.01 -0.31
C CYS A 109 -4.56 3.35 0.83
N ILE A 110 -3.52 4.09 0.50
CA ILE A 110 -2.47 4.49 1.43
C ILE A 110 -2.59 5.98 1.77
N ARG A 111 -2.31 6.32 3.02
CA ARG A 111 -2.13 7.70 3.41
C ARG A 111 -0.66 8.06 3.31
N VAL A 112 -0.34 8.91 2.36
CA VAL A 112 1.01 9.45 2.19
C VAL A 112 1.14 10.72 3.03
N LYS A 113 2.24 10.83 3.75
CA LYS A 113 2.62 12.01 4.53
C LYS A 113 4.02 12.46 4.13
N ILE A 114 4.30 13.73 4.32
CA ILE A 114 5.65 14.27 4.21
C ILE A 114 6.26 14.30 5.61
N ARG A 115 7.30 13.50 5.80
CA ARG A 115 8.09 13.49 7.03
C ARG A 115 9.28 14.41 6.88
N GLN A 116 9.38 15.39 7.78
CA GLN A 116 10.57 16.21 7.89
C GLN A 116 11.70 15.43 8.57
N PRO A 117 12.94 15.61 8.17
CA PRO A 117 14.08 14.96 8.79
C PRO A 117 14.24 15.44 10.24
N THR A 118 14.46 14.49 11.13
CA THR A 118 14.85 14.78 12.51
C THR A 118 16.35 15.13 12.57
N GLU A 119 16.81 15.69 13.69
CA GLU A 119 18.23 15.94 13.88
C GLU A 119 19.07 14.65 13.76
N GLN A 120 18.51 13.53 14.23
CA GLN A 120 19.17 12.23 14.09
C GLN A 120 19.23 11.75 12.64
N ASP A 121 18.18 12.03 11.85
CA ASP A 121 18.18 11.71 10.42
C ASP A 121 19.25 12.52 9.68
N LYS A 122 19.40 13.80 10.02
CA LYS A 122 20.46 14.68 9.44
C LYS A 122 21.86 14.17 9.76
N ILE A 123 22.10 13.76 11.00
CA ILE A 123 23.39 13.18 11.43
C ILE A 123 23.70 11.90 10.63
N ASN A 124 22.67 11.09 10.34
CA ASN A 124 22.80 9.86 9.55
C ASN A 124 22.88 10.08 8.03
N GLY A 125 22.90 11.34 7.59
CA GLY A 125 22.98 11.69 6.16
C GLY A 125 21.63 11.71 5.42
N TYR A 126 20.51 11.66 6.14
CA TYR A 126 19.17 11.75 5.58
C TYR A 126 18.57 13.15 5.83
N GLY A 127 19.19 14.16 5.23
CA GLY A 127 18.83 15.58 5.46
C GLY A 127 17.58 16.06 4.76
N ASP A 128 16.98 15.25 3.88
CA ASP A 128 15.83 15.66 3.07
C ASP A 128 14.51 15.13 3.60
N ALA A 129 13.45 15.91 3.37
CA ALA A 129 12.10 15.45 3.61
C ALA A 129 11.76 14.26 2.70
N ARG A 130 10.97 13.32 3.19
CA ARG A 130 10.59 12.11 2.46
C ARG A 130 9.14 11.76 2.63
N ASN A 131 8.58 11.04 1.67
CA ASN A 131 7.25 10.47 1.82
C ASN A 131 7.28 9.27 2.77
N GLU A 132 6.29 9.20 3.64
CA GLU A 132 6.06 8.12 4.58
C GLU A 132 4.59 7.70 4.52
N ILE A 133 4.32 6.43 4.74
CA ILE A 133 2.95 5.93 4.80
C ILE A 133 2.46 6.03 6.24
N GLY A 134 1.40 6.79 6.44
CA GLY A 134 0.81 7.04 7.76
C GLY A 134 -0.46 6.25 8.06
N GLY A 135 -0.96 5.45 7.12
CA GLY A 135 -2.15 4.64 7.32
C GLY A 135 -2.58 3.87 6.08
N PHE A 136 -3.46 2.93 6.27
CA PHE A 136 -3.98 2.03 5.25
C PHE A 136 -5.50 1.91 5.36
N LYS A 137 -6.17 1.77 4.22
CA LYS A 137 -7.59 1.42 4.13
C LYS A 137 -7.89 0.71 2.81
N SER A 138 -9.06 0.14 2.68
CA SER A 138 -9.48 -0.48 1.42
C SER A 138 -9.49 0.53 0.30
N ALA A 139 -9.06 0.13 -0.89
CA ALA A 139 -9.03 0.98 -2.07
C ALA A 139 -10.44 1.45 -2.44
N SER A 140 -10.61 2.77 -2.58
CA SER A 140 -11.87 3.36 -3.04
C SER A 140 -11.99 3.15 -4.55
N GLY A 141 -12.94 2.33 -5.01
CA GLY A 141 -13.20 2.14 -6.43
C GLY A 141 -12.65 0.86 -7.06
N ALA A 142 -11.83 0.10 -6.39
CA ALA A 142 -11.66 -1.31 -6.67
C ALA A 142 -12.58 -2.08 -5.74
N LEU A 143 -13.85 -2.03 -6.03
CA LEU A 143 -14.65 -3.18 -5.70
C LEU A 143 -14.10 -4.34 -6.54
N PRO A 144 -13.50 -5.38 -5.97
CA PRO A 144 -13.91 -6.64 -6.44
C PRO A 144 -15.42 -6.53 -6.23
N GLN A 145 -16.16 -6.52 -7.29
CA GLN A 145 -17.49 -7.03 -7.15
C GLN A 145 -17.27 -8.45 -6.62
N ALA A 146 -17.25 -8.59 -5.29
CA ALA A 146 -17.95 -9.70 -4.77
C ALA A 146 -19.26 -9.61 -5.56
N THR A 147 -19.44 -10.50 -6.48
CA THR A 147 -20.74 -10.88 -6.87
C THR A 147 -21.43 -11.14 -5.54
N SER A 148 -21.99 -10.10 -4.96
CA SER A 148 -23.15 -10.29 -4.15
C SER A 148 -24.07 -10.92 -5.15
N THR A 149 -24.05 -12.22 -5.17
CA THR A 149 -25.26 -12.95 -5.38
C THR A 149 -26.18 -12.29 -4.35
N SER A 150 -26.84 -11.25 -4.77
CA SER A 150 -28.02 -10.80 -4.10
C SER A 150 -28.84 -12.07 -4.05
N ALA A 151 -28.84 -12.69 -2.90
CA ALA A 151 -29.92 -13.61 -2.59
C ALA A 151 -31.17 -12.89 -3.09
N PRO A 152 -31.96 -13.48 -3.97
CA PRO A 152 -33.16 -12.82 -4.38
C PRO A 152 -33.84 -12.46 -3.08
N GLU A 153 -33.93 -11.17 -2.85
CA GLU A 153 -34.75 -10.62 -1.80
C GLU A 153 -36.08 -11.42 -1.92
N PRO A 154 -36.49 -12.12 -0.88
CA PRO A 154 -37.77 -12.77 -0.97
C PRO A 154 -38.74 -11.65 -1.31
N THR A 155 -39.18 -11.66 -2.53
CA THR A 155 -40.22 -10.74 -2.97
C THR A 155 -41.30 -10.89 -1.92
N ALA A 156 -41.41 -9.87 -1.08
CA ALA A 156 -42.50 -9.76 -0.18
C ALA A 156 -43.72 -9.96 -1.08
N GLN A 157 -44.38 -11.06 -0.92
CA GLN A 157 -45.57 -11.32 -1.70
C GLN A 157 -46.45 -10.10 -1.53
N PRO A 158 -46.81 -9.43 -2.60
CA PRO A 158 -47.75 -8.33 -2.49
C PRO A 158 -49.02 -8.90 -1.90
N GLY A 159 -49.34 -8.41 -0.73
CA GLY A 159 -50.58 -8.54 -0.08
C GLY A 159 -51.19 -9.93 -0.12
N GLY A 160 -51.02 -10.64 0.95
CA GLY A 160 -51.71 -11.91 1.10
C GLY A 160 -53.14 -11.76 0.67
N VAL A 161 -53.51 -12.63 -0.20
CA VAL A 161 -54.93 -12.88 -0.43
C VAL A 161 -55.56 -13.01 0.96
N LYS A 162 -56.43 -12.08 1.29
CA LYS A 162 -57.12 -12.18 2.56
C LYS A 162 -57.81 -13.56 2.62
N PRO A 163 -57.53 -14.35 3.62
CA PRO A 163 -58.17 -15.63 3.71
C PRO A 163 -59.69 -15.41 3.77
N PRO A 164 -60.52 -16.30 3.23
CA PRO A 164 -61.94 -16.11 3.07
C PRO A 164 -62.66 -15.86 4.40
N TRP A 165 -62.07 -16.15 5.53
CA TRP A 165 -62.60 -15.90 6.86
C TRP A 165 -62.18 -14.53 7.45
N ALA A 166 -61.24 -13.79 6.83
CA ALA A 166 -60.82 -12.46 7.23
C ALA A 166 -61.80 -11.43 6.65
N LYS A 167 -62.63 -10.94 7.49
CA LYS A 167 -63.55 -9.84 7.16
C LYS A 167 -62.86 -8.50 7.47
#